data_48f70428468354d8f4ed295b338fdc69
#
_entry.id   48f70428468354d8f4ed295b338fdc69
#
_cell.length_a   1.000
_cell.length_b   1.000
_cell.length_c   1.000
_cell.angle_alpha   90.00
_cell.angle_beta   90.00
_cell.angle_gamma   90.00
#
_symmetry.space_group_name_H-M   'P 1'
#
loop_
_entity.id
_entity.type
_entity.pdbx_description
1 polymer ?
#
loop_
_entity_poly.entity_id
_entity_poly.type
_entity_poly.pdbx_seq_one_letter_code
_entity_poly.pdbx_strand_id
1 'polypeptide(L)'
;MKSALSDHIQRERERADRVKFRLLTNILAASPITFGINAYGSSSLLSKLNPKHQSAYDKLSKAIENSGIKILSESGYPASYLNKTIYMPGKNLPVGVLAHEWGHALSEDAITKRLGRKANSLWNKLYGLGQSTGGPGLLGTMPALISSLADADDDTVRNLGLAGTALQAPMVAEELMASTRGALKLGKLKLPGKLRAFVGVPTYLASAAIPMLPWGLRKAEPSLGEFIKYVKGE
;
A
#
# COMPACT_ATOMS: atom_id res chain seq x y z
N MET A 1 10.87 3.52 -53.21
CA MET A 1 10.06 4.37 -52.30
C MET A 1 8.91 3.64 -51.59
N LYS A 2 8.13 2.74 -52.27
CA LYS A 2 7.01 2.03 -51.61
C LYS A 2 7.44 1.12 -50.44
N SER A 3 8.63 0.49 -50.47
CA SER A 3 9.10 -0.40 -49.39
C SER A 3 9.41 0.37 -48.09
N ALA A 4 10.10 1.50 -48.15
CA ALA A 4 10.52 2.29 -46.99
C ALA A 4 9.31 2.89 -46.21
N LEU A 5 8.24 3.28 -46.93
CA LEU A 5 7.03 3.78 -46.32
C LEU A 5 6.25 2.62 -45.66
N SER A 6 6.19 1.46 -46.31
CA SER A 6 5.56 0.25 -45.74
C SER A 6 6.27 -0.18 -44.47
N ASP A 7 7.60 -0.22 -44.47
CA ASP A 7 8.40 -0.60 -43.30
C ASP A 7 8.28 0.41 -42.15
N HIS A 8 8.12 1.69 -42.48
CA HIS A 8 7.85 2.72 -41.45
C HIS A 8 6.48 2.52 -40.82
N ILE A 9 5.42 2.34 -41.62
CA ILE A 9 4.07 2.12 -41.13
C ILE A 9 4.00 0.85 -40.28
N GLN A 10 4.70 -0.21 -40.67
CA GLN A 10 4.72 -1.45 -39.89
C GLN A 10 5.40 -1.26 -38.55
N ARG A 11 6.54 -0.59 -38.48
CA ARG A 11 7.22 -0.26 -37.21
C ARG A 11 6.36 0.56 -36.27
N GLU A 12 5.63 1.56 -36.79
CA GLU A 12 4.73 2.37 -35.97
C GLU A 12 3.54 1.57 -35.43
N ARG A 13 2.98 0.63 -36.21
CA ARG A 13 1.95 -0.29 -35.72
C ARG A 13 2.46 -1.21 -34.60
N GLU A 14 3.60 -1.84 -34.81
CA GLU A 14 4.23 -2.70 -33.82
C GLU A 14 4.55 -1.94 -32.52
N ARG A 15 4.99 -0.68 -32.65
CA ARG A 15 5.21 0.21 -31.49
C ARG A 15 3.90 0.50 -30.76
N ALA A 16 2.83 0.85 -31.50
CA ALA A 16 1.52 1.12 -30.90
C ALA A 16 0.96 -0.11 -30.18
N ASP A 17 1.14 -1.31 -30.75
CA ASP A 17 0.68 -2.56 -30.14
C ASP A 17 1.49 -2.90 -28.88
N ARG A 18 2.82 -2.67 -28.86
CA ARG A 18 3.63 -2.81 -27.65
C ARG A 18 3.17 -1.85 -26.55
N VAL A 19 2.90 -0.58 -26.89
CA VAL A 19 2.39 0.42 -25.92
C VAL A 19 1.05 -0.03 -25.32
N LYS A 20 0.11 -0.47 -26.15
CA LYS A 20 -1.18 -1.00 -25.69
C LYS A 20 -1.02 -2.21 -24.78
N PHE A 21 -0.16 -3.16 -25.17
CA PHE A 21 0.12 -4.34 -24.38
C PHE A 21 0.70 -3.98 -23.00
N ARG A 22 1.72 -3.11 -22.96
CA ARG A 22 2.33 -2.65 -21.70
C ARG A 22 1.33 -1.91 -20.82
N LEU A 23 0.49 -1.05 -21.39
CA LEU A 23 -0.55 -0.35 -20.65
C LEU A 23 -1.54 -1.32 -20.01
N LEU A 24 -2.07 -2.25 -20.79
CA LEU A 24 -3.04 -3.25 -20.32
C LEU A 24 -2.44 -4.16 -19.24
N THR A 25 -1.22 -4.66 -19.43
CA THR A 25 -0.56 -5.53 -18.46
C THR A 25 -0.26 -4.80 -17.17
N ASN A 26 0.15 -3.53 -17.20
CA ASN A 26 0.35 -2.72 -16.00
C ASN A 26 -0.97 -2.49 -15.25
N ILE A 27 -2.06 -2.18 -15.94
CA ILE A 27 -3.40 -2.02 -15.34
C ILE A 27 -3.86 -3.34 -14.72
N LEU A 28 -3.75 -4.45 -15.44
CA LEU A 28 -4.16 -5.76 -14.96
C LEU A 28 -3.33 -6.24 -13.77
N ALA A 29 -2.02 -5.99 -13.77
CA ALA A 29 -1.14 -6.36 -12.67
C ALA A 29 -1.36 -5.50 -11.41
N ALA A 30 -1.65 -4.21 -11.57
CA ALA A 30 -1.94 -3.31 -10.46
C ALA A 30 -3.33 -3.51 -9.85
N SER A 31 -4.32 -3.92 -10.66
CA SER A 31 -5.73 -4.04 -10.24
C SER A 31 -5.95 -5.03 -9.09
N PRO A 32 -5.39 -6.25 -9.06
CA PRO A 32 -5.56 -7.18 -7.95
C PRO A 32 -4.96 -6.65 -6.65
N ILE A 33 -3.84 -5.93 -6.73
CA ILE A 33 -3.18 -5.33 -5.57
C ILE A 33 -4.06 -4.24 -5.00
N THR A 34 -4.55 -3.33 -5.84
CA THR A 34 -5.45 -2.23 -5.45
C THR A 34 -6.79 -2.76 -4.93
N PHE A 35 -7.36 -3.77 -5.60
CA PHE A 35 -8.60 -4.40 -5.17
C PHE A 35 -8.42 -5.15 -3.85
N GLY A 36 -7.31 -5.88 -3.67
CA GLY A 36 -6.96 -6.57 -2.43
C GLY A 36 -6.83 -5.61 -1.25
N ILE A 37 -6.20 -4.44 -1.45
CA ILE A 37 -6.08 -3.37 -0.44
C ILE A 37 -7.48 -2.87 -0.04
N ASN A 38 -8.34 -2.57 -1.01
CA ASN A 38 -9.69 -2.06 -0.76
C ASN A 38 -10.61 -3.13 -0.14
N ALA A 39 -10.59 -4.36 -0.65
CA ALA A 39 -11.38 -5.47 -0.10
C ALA A 39 -10.97 -5.82 1.34
N TYR A 40 -9.67 -5.70 1.64
CA TYR A 40 -9.15 -5.96 2.97
C TYR A 40 -9.54 -4.88 3.98
N GLY A 41 -9.48 -3.60 3.59
CA GLY A 41 -9.94 -2.48 4.41
C GLY A 41 -11.44 -2.43 4.63
N SER A 42 -12.23 -3.01 3.71
CA SER A 42 -13.70 -3.00 3.76
C SER A 42 -14.32 -4.33 4.21
N SER A 43 -13.51 -5.36 4.53
CA SER A 43 -14.03 -6.71 4.73
C SER A 43 -14.88 -6.84 5.99
N SER A 44 -16.18 -6.94 5.78
CA SER A 44 -17.17 -7.48 6.72
C SER A 44 -16.84 -8.90 7.25
N LEU A 45 -15.88 -9.58 6.62
CA LEU A 45 -15.33 -10.87 7.05
C LEU A 45 -14.69 -10.84 8.44
N LEU A 46 -14.34 -9.66 8.94
CA LEU A 46 -13.76 -9.48 10.27
C LEU A 46 -14.80 -9.13 11.34
N SER A 47 -16.08 -8.99 10.98
CA SER A 47 -17.12 -8.36 11.81
C SER A 47 -17.82 -9.29 12.80
N LYS A 48 -17.64 -10.60 12.78
CA LYS A 48 -18.24 -11.49 13.77
C LYS A 48 -17.28 -11.70 14.95
N LEU A 49 -17.37 -10.80 15.93
CA LEU A 49 -16.62 -10.93 17.17
C LEU A 49 -17.32 -11.95 18.08
N ASN A 50 -16.55 -12.97 18.47
CA ASN A 50 -16.86 -13.82 19.61
C ASN A 50 -16.95 -12.95 20.89
N PRO A 51 -17.81 -13.21 21.89
CA PRO A 51 -17.90 -12.46 23.15
C PRO A 51 -16.56 -12.25 23.87
N LYS A 52 -15.62 -13.19 23.76
CA LYS A 52 -14.24 -13.04 24.28
C LYS A 52 -13.47 -11.89 23.60
N HIS A 53 -13.78 -11.57 22.35
CA HIS A 53 -13.17 -10.47 21.63
C HIS A 53 -13.78 -9.13 22.03
N GLN A 54 -15.08 -9.06 22.38
CA GLN A 54 -15.69 -7.84 22.86
C GLN A 54 -15.05 -7.38 24.18
N SER A 55 -14.90 -8.26 25.15
CA SER A 55 -14.22 -7.96 26.42
C SER A 55 -12.77 -7.49 26.21
N ALA A 56 -12.06 -8.10 25.25
CA ALA A 56 -10.70 -7.67 24.90
C ALA A 56 -10.68 -6.29 24.23
N TYR A 57 -11.66 -6.00 23.39
CA TYR A 57 -11.83 -4.70 22.74
C TYR A 57 -12.11 -3.61 23.79
N ASP A 58 -13.04 -3.83 24.71
CA ASP A 58 -13.39 -2.88 25.77
C ASP A 58 -12.20 -2.61 26.70
N LYS A 59 -11.44 -3.65 27.06
CA LYS A 59 -10.21 -3.49 27.85
C LYS A 59 -9.14 -2.69 27.12
N LEU A 60 -8.98 -2.92 25.82
CA LEU A 60 -8.05 -2.17 24.99
C LEU A 60 -8.47 -0.72 24.82
N SER A 61 -9.76 -0.48 24.53
CA SER A 61 -10.33 0.87 24.38
C SER A 61 -10.11 1.69 25.64
N LYS A 62 -10.40 1.12 26.81
CA LYS A 62 -10.16 1.78 28.10
C LYS A 62 -8.68 2.10 28.32
N ALA A 63 -7.76 1.23 27.91
CA ALA A 63 -6.33 1.48 28.02
C ALA A 63 -5.87 2.62 27.07
N ILE A 64 -6.46 2.71 25.89
CA ILE A 64 -6.20 3.80 24.92
C ILE A 64 -6.73 5.12 25.46
N GLU A 65 -7.97 5.17 25.92
CA GLU A 65 -8.59 6.38 26.49
C GLU A 65 -7.83 6.88 27.72
N ASN A 66 -7.36 5.99 28.58
CA ASN A 66 -6.51 6.32 29.71
C ASN A 66 -5.15 6.91 29.31
N SER A 67 -4.72 6.70 28.07
CA SER A 67 -3.51 7.34 27.50
C SER A 67 -3.78 8.72 26.87
N GLY A 68 -5.02 9.24 26.98
CA GLY A 68 -5.41 10.54 26.45
C GLY A 68 -5.76 10.55 24.96
N ILE A 69 -6.01 9.38 24.38
CA ILE A 69 -6.41 9.23 22.98
C ILE A 69 -7.92 8.96 22.94
N LYS A 70 -8.64 9.67 22.07
CA LYS A 70 -10.07 9.47 21.86
C LYS A 70 -10.32 8.36 20.84
N ILE A 71 -11.40 7.60 21.04
CA ILE A 71 -11.88 6.64 20.05
C ILE A 71 -13.26 7.10 19.59
N LEU A 72 -13.41 7.32 18.28
CA LEU A 72 -14.67 7.66 17.64
C LEU A 72 -15.10 6.53 16.72
N SER A 73 -16.36 6.13 16.81
CA SER A 73 -16.95 5.13 15.90
C SER A 73 -17.82 5.86 14.89
N GLU A 74 -17.31 5.98 13.66
CA GLU A 74 -18.00 6.64 12.55
C GLU A 74 -18.16 5.66 11.39
N SER A 75 -19.39 5.48 10.91
CA SER A 75 -19.65 4.66 9.74
C SER A 75 -19.16 5.36 8.47
N GLY A 76 -18.49 4.63 7.59
CA GLY A 76 -18.09 5.13 6.26
C GLY A 76 -16.61 5.54 6.15
N TYR A 77 -15.85 5.58 7.23
CA TYR A 77 -14.41 5.84 7.20
C TYR A 77 -13.61 4.56 7.48
N PRO A 78 -12.45 4.36 6.85
CA PRO A 78 -11.51 3.32 7.25
C PRO A 78 -11.01 3.58 8.68
N ALA A 79 -10.52 2.52 9.35
CA ALA A 79 -9.81 2.70 10.61
C ALA A 79 -8.60 3.61 10.37
N SER A 80 -8.41 4.61 11.23
CA SER A 80 -7.31 5.58 11.08
C SER A 80 -7.03 6.31 12.39
N TYR A 81 -5.79 6.76 12.56
CA TYR A 81 -5.38 7.62 13.65
C TYR A 81 -5.05 9.03 13.13
N LEU A 82 -5.62 10.04 13.75
CA LEU A 82 -5.35 11.44 13.44
C LEU A 82 -5.52 12.33 14.70
N ASN A 83 -4.55 13.18 15.01
CA ASN A 83 -4.64 14.19 16.06
C ASN A 83 -5.16 13.66 17.40
N LYS A 84 -4.52 12.60 17.93
CA LYS A 84 -4.92 11.92 19.17
C LYS A 84 -6.34 11.35 19.17
N THR A 85 -6.87 11.06 17.99
CA THR A 85 -8.17 10.43 17.81
C THR A 85 -8.01 9.22 16.90
N ILE A 86 -8.54 8.08 17.33
CA ILE A 86 -8.66 6.88 16.52
C ILE A 86 -10.09 6.84 15.99
N TYR A 87 -10.22 6.82 14.68
CA TYR A 87 -11.49 6.65 13.97
C TYR A 87 -11.68 5.18 13.65
N MET A 88 -12.82 4.62 14.02
CA MET A 88 -13.13 3.21 13.79
C MET A 88 -14.44 3.08 12.99
N PRO A 89 -14.49 2.29 11.90
CA PRO A 89 -15.70 2.13 11.08
C PRO A 89 -16.73 1.23 11.76
N GLY A 90 -17.16 1.57 12.98
CA GLY A 90 -18.13 0.85 13.77
C GLY A 90 -17.58 0.15 15.02
N LYS A 91 -18.50 -0.39 15.84
CA LYS A 91 -18.18 -0.92 17.18
C LYS A 91 -17.58 -2.34 17.20
N ASN A 92 -17.44 -3.02 16.07
CA ASN A 92 -17.16 -4.47 16.00
C ASN A 92 -15.86 -4.82 15.27
N LEU A 93 -14.85 -3.95 15.30
CA LEU A 93 -13.59 -4.23 14.64
C LEU A 93 -12.67 -5.14 15.48
N PRO A 94 -11.79 -5.89 14.80
CA PRO A 94 -10.83 -6.74 15.47
C PRO A 94 -9.92 -5.93 16.40
N VAL A 95 -9.67 -6.47 17.59
CA VAL A 95 -8.75 -5.91 18.60
C VAL A 95 -7.38 -5.55 17.99
N GLY A 96 -6.91 -6.34 17.00
CA GLY A 96 -5.65 -6.07 16.30
C GLY A 96 -5.67 -4.80 15.48
N VAL A 97 -6.79 -4.43 14.86
CA VAL A 97 -6.92 -3.18 14.09
C VAL A 97 -6.87 -1.97 15.03
N LEU A 98 -7.64 -2.01 16.11
CA LEU A 98 -7.61 -0.95 17.12
C LEU A 98 -6.21 -0.80 17.74
N ALA A 99 -5.52 -1.91 17.98
CA ALA A 99 -4.14 -1.88 18.48
C ALA A 99 -3.17 -1.31 17.47
N HIS A 100 -3.35 -1.56 16.17
CA HIS A 100 -2.57 -0.99 15.10
C HIS A 100 -2.72 0.54 15.06
N GLU A 101 -3.95 1.04 15.09
CA GLU A 101 -4.21 2.48 15.13
C GLU A 101 -3.61 3.14 16.39
N TRP A 102 -3.68 2.45 17.54
CA TRP A 102 -2.94 2.90 18.72
C TRP A 102 -1.44 2.91 18.52
N GLY A 103 -0.91 1.98 17.73
CA GLY A 103 0.48 1.92 17.33
C GLY A 103 0.97 3.19 16.64
N HIS A 104 0.18 3.83 15.78
CA HIS A 104 0.48 5.12 15.16
C HIS A 104 0.65 6.23 16.22
N ALA A 105 -0.28 6.32 17.18
CA ALA A 105 -0.15 7.27 18.28
C ALA A 105 1.13 7.06 19.11
N LEU A 106 1.49 5.81 19.35
CA LEU A 106 2.71 5.45 20.07
C LEU A 106 3.98 5.73 19.24
N SER A 107 3.89 5.67 17.90
CA SER A 107 4.97 6.06 17.00
C SER A 107 5.20 7.55 17.03
N GLU A 108 4.13 8.33 16.90
CA GLU A 108 4.17 9.80 17.00
C GLU A 108 4.81 10.26 18.33
N ASP A 109 4.36 9.71 19.45
CA ASP A 109 4.93 10.02 20.78
C ASP A 109 6.41 9.66 20.87
N ALA A 110 6.82 8.52 20.36
CA ALA A 110 8.20 8.06 20.44
C ALA A 110 9.13 8.89 19.54
N ILE A 111 8.70 9.25 18.34
CA ILE A 111 9.45 10.12 17.43
C ILE A 111 9.58 11.51 18.05
N THR A 112 8.48 12.06 18.56
CA THR A 112 8.47 13.38 19.21
C THR A 112 9.40 13.43 20.42
N LYS A 113 9.40 12.40 21.27
CA LYS A 113 10.26 12.32 22.45
C LYS A 113 11.74 12.18 22.13
N ARG A 114 12.08 11.41 21.08
CA ARG A 114 13.47 11.09 20.72
C ARG A 114 14.11 12.13 19.83
N LEU A 115 13.37 12.63 18.85
CA LEU A 115 13.88 13.45 17.74
C LEU A 115 13.30 14.86 17.74
N GLY A 116 12.31 15.13 18.60
CA GLY A 116 11.65 16.43 18.74
C GLY A 116 10.51 16.64 17.73
N ARG A 117 9.74 17.73 17.98
CA ARG A 117 8.53 18.05 17.20
C ARG A 117 8.80 18.32 15.71
N LYS A 118 9.96 18.94 15.39
CA LYS A 118 10.31 19.22 13.98
C LYS A 118 10.53 17.94 13.19
N ALA A 119 11.21 16.95 13.76
CA ALA A 119 11.43 15.65 13.14
C ALA A 119 10.11 14.88 12.96
N ASN A 120 9.22 14.92 13.96
CA ASN A 120 7.89 14.33 13.86
C ASN A 120 7.06 15.00 12.74
N SER A 121 7.10 16.33 12.64
CA SER A 121 6.42 17.05 11.55
C SER A 121 6.96 16.67 10.17
N LEU A 122 8.28 16.52 10.03
CA LEU A 122 8.89 16.06 8.78
C LEU A 122 8.47 14.62 8.47
N TRP A 123 8.51 13.74 9.46
CA TRP A 123 8.07 12.36 9.32
C TRP A 123 6.62 12.26 8.84
N ASN A 124 5.71 13.00 9.47
CA ASN A 124 4.30 13.04 9.07
C ASN A 124 4.09 13.58 7.65
N LYS A 125 4.91 14.54 7.20
CA LYS A 125 4.89 15.01 5.82
C LYS A 125 5.35 13.94 4.83
N LEU A 126 6.42 13.23 5.13
CA LEU A 126 6.93 12.13 4.30
C LEU A 126 5.93 10.96 4.24
N TYR A 127 5.34 10.61 5.38
CA TYR A 127 4.29 9.61 5.46
C TYR A 127 3.05 10.04 4.65
N GLY A 128 2.59 11.28 4.83
CA GLY A 128 1.46 11.86 4.09
C GLY A 128 1.72 11.94 2.58
N LEU A 129 2.97 12.19 2.16
CA LEU A 129 3.34 12.15 0.76
C LEU A 129 3.15 10.74 0.17
N GLY A 130 3.50 9.70 0.91
CA GLY A 130 3.24 8.31 0.51
C GLY A 130 1.74 7.99 0.40
N GLN A 131 0.91 8.57 1.27
CA GLN A 131 -0.55 8.34 1.29
C GLN A 131 -1.32 9.19 0.27
N SER A 132 -0.94 10.48 0.09
CA SER A 132 -1.70 11.44 -0.73
C SER A 132 -1.64 11.18 -2.24
N THR A 133 -0.89 10.18 -2.65
CA THR A 133 -0.66 9.85 -4.05
C THR A 133 -1.76 9.03 -4.71
N GLY A 134 -2.98 9.10 -4.14
CA GLY A 134 -4.20 8.57 -4.80
C GLY A 134 -4.31 7.04 -4.83
N GLY A 135 -3.75 6.41 -3.88
CA GLY A 135 -3.49 5.00 -3.76
C GLY A 135 -1.99 4.82 -3.70
N PRO A 136 -1.52 4.02 -2.74
CA PRO A 136 -0.10 3.90 -2.49
C PRO A 136 0.62 3.52 -3.77
N GLY A 137 1.49 4.38 -4.23
CA GLY A 137 2.37 4.11 -5.35
C GLY A 137 2.06 4.76 -6.69
N LEU A 138 0.90 5.41 -6.89
CA LEU A 138 0.55 5.91 -8.22
C LEU A 138 1.54 6.98 -8.72
N LEU A 139 1.83 8.02 -7.94
CA LEU A 139 2.81 9.05 -8.32
C LEU A 139 4.22 8.50 -8.47
N GLY A 140 4.61 7.55 -7.62
CA GLY A 140 5.89 6.86 -7.73
C GLY A 140 5.96 5.95 -8.96
N THR A 141 4.81 5.45 -9.45
CA THR A 141 4.74 4.55 -10.60
C THR A 141 4.69 5.30 -11.93
N MET A 142 4.06 6.47 -11.98
CA MET A 142 3.84 7.21 -13.22
C MET A 142 5.12 7.50 -14.01
N PRO A 143 6.24 7.98 -13.42
CA PRO A 143 7.45 8.21 -14.17
C PRO A 143 8.00 6.94 -14.83
N ALA A 144 8.03 5.81 -14.12
CA ALA A 144 8.47 4.54 -14.66
C ALA A 144 7.52 4.02 -15.76
N LEU A 145 6.21 4.17 -15.58
CA LEU A 145 5.21 3.79 -16.57
C LEU A 145 5.34 4.62 -17.84
N ILE A 146 5.38 5.94 -17.73
CA ILE A 146 5.53 6.84 -18.89
C ILE A 146 6.83 6.51 -19.64
N SER A 147 7.95 6.33 -18.95
CA SER A 147 9.23 5.98 -19.56
C SER A 147 9.18 4.61 -20.23
N SER A 148 8.48 3.63 -19.63
CA SER A 148 8.25 2.32 -20.24
C SER A 148 7.41 2.41 -21.51
N LEU A 149 6.38 3.23 -21.53
CA LEU A 149 5.54 3.48 -22.72
C LEU A 149 6.26 4.27 -23.81
N ALA A 150 7.18 5.16 -23.43
CA ALA A 150 8.00 5.93 -24.34
C ALA A 150 9.23 5.17 -24.89
N ASP A 151 9.32 3.86 -24.64
CA ASP A 151 10.44 3.00 -25.02
C ASP A 151 11.82 3.48 -24.51
N ALA A 152 11.87 4.14 -23.34
CA ALA A 152 13.12 4.44 -22.67
C ALA A 152 13.89 3.14 -22.36
N ASP A 153 15.20 3.24 -22.17
CA ASP A 153 16.03 2.08 -21.84
C ASP A 153 15.61 1.42 -20.49
N ASP A 154 15.96 0.16 -20.35
CA ASP A 154 15.56 -0.64 -19.17
C ASP A 154 16.10 -0.08 -17.85
N ASP A 155 17.31 0.51 -17.89
CA ASP A 155 17.93 1.10 -16.70
C ASP A 155 17.20 2.37 -16.25
N THR A 156 16.76 3.19 -17.20
CA THR A 156 15.91 4.36 -16.91
C THR A 156 14.61 3.94 -16.25
N VAL A 157 13.88 2.95 -16.83
CA VAL A 157 12.61 2.47 -16.26
C VAL A 157 12.81 1.86 -14.88
N ARG A 158 13.87 1.05 -14.70
CA ARG A 158 14.24 0.46 -13.41
C ARG A 158 14.53 1.52 -12.36
N ASN A 159 15.36 2.49 -12.68
CA ASN A 159 15.80 3.52 -11.73
C ASN A 159 14.63 4.42 -11.30
N LEU A 160 13.73 4.76 -12.22
CA LEU A 160 12.48 5.47 -11.88
C LEU A 160 11.55 4.64 -11.01
N GLY A 161 11.46 3.34 -11.27
CA GLY A 161 10.72 2.40 -10.42
C GLY A 161 11.30 2.30 -9.00
N LEU A 162 12.63 2.19 -8.89
CA LEU A 162 13.33 2.19 -7.59
C LEU A 162 13.13 3.49 -6.83
N ALA A 163 13.21 4.66 -7.51
CA ALA A 163 12.93 5.95 -6.90
C ALA A 163 11.48 6.02 -6.39
N GLY A 164 10.51 5.56 -7.19
CA GLY A 164 9.11 5.46 -6.78
C GLY A 164 8.90 4.55 -5.57
N THR A 165 9.58 3.41 -5.52
CA THR A 165 9.57 2.50 -4.36
C THR A 165 10.18 3.16 -3.13
N ALA A 166 11.29 3.88 -3.27
CA ALA A 166 11.94 4.59 -2.18
C ALA A 166 11.04 5.67 -1.56
N LEU A 167 10.20 6.34 -2.37
CA LEU A 167 9.20 7.30 -1.87
C LEU A 167 8.14 6.65 -0.99
N GLN A 168 7.91 5.33 -1.11
CA GLN A 168 6.97 4.59 -0.26
C GLN A 168 7.60 4.12 1.06
N ALA A 169 8.92 4.12 1.17
CA ALA A 169 9.62 3.58 2.34
C ALA A 169 9.18 4.19 3.68
N PRO A 170 8.98 5.52 3.81
CA PRO A 170 8.49 6.10 5.07
C PRO A 170 7.10 5.58 5.46
N MET A 171 6.21 5.38 4.48
CA MET A 171 4.87 4.84 4.72
C MET A 171 4.96 3.38 5.21
N VAL A 172 5.71 2.55 4.53
CA VAL A 172 5.91 1.14 4.94
C VAL A 172 6.54 1.04 6.32
N ALA A 173 7.54 1.89 6.61
CA ALA A 173 8.20 1.93 7.90
C ALA A 173 7.23 2.33 9.02
N GLU A 174 6.38 3.35 8.81
CA GLU A 174 5.39 3.78 9.79
C GLU A 174 4.35 2.68 10.06
N GLU A 175 3.82 2.04 9.02
CA GLU A 175 2.86 0.95 9.13
C GLU A 175 3.44 -0.25 9.89
N LEU A 176 4.70 -0.58 9.64
CA LEU A 176 5.40 -1.64 10.35
C LEU A 176 5.65 -1.25 11.82
N MET A 177 6.04 -0.02 12.10
CA MET A 177 6.21 0.48 13.46
C MET A 177 4.90 0.50 14.23
N ALA A 178 3.82 0.97 13.63
CA ALA A 178 2.48 0.99 14.24
C ALA A 178 2.02 -0.44 14.57
N SER A 179 2.13 -1.36 13.61
CA SER A 179 1.79 -2.78 13.83
C SER A 179 2.61 -3.40 14.95
N THR A 180 3.92 -3.16 14.97
CA THR A 180 4.82 -3.70 15.99
C THR A 180 4.47 -3.17 17.38
N ARG A 181 4.25 -1.87 17.52
CA ARG A 181 3.91 -1.24 18.80
C ARG A 181 2.53 -1.66 19.30
N GLY A 182 1.56 -1.74 18.40
CA GLY A 182 0.24 -2.27 18.70
C GLY A 182 0.29 -3.71 19.22
N ALA A 183 1.02 -4.59 18.53
CA ALA A 183 1.22 -5.98 18.94
C ALA A 183 1.93 -6.10 20.30
N LEU A 184 2.95 -5.28 20.56
CA LEU A 184 3.63 -5.23 21.86
C LEU A 184 2.69 -4.78 22.99
N LYS A 185 1.81 -3.82 22.74
CA LYS A 185 0.81 -3.38 23.72
C LYS A 185 -0.21 -4.48 24.01
N LEU A 186 -0.72 -5.19 22.99
CA LEU A 186 -1.58 -6.36 23.18
C LEU A 186 -0.87 -7.42 24.02
N GLY A 187 0.42 -7.64 23.80
CA GLY A 187 1.21 -8.57 24.60
C GLY A 187 1.29 -8.17 26.08
N LYS A 188 1.59 -6.90 26.36
CA LYS A 188 1.66 -6.36 27.74
C LYS A 188 0.32 -6.43 28.46
N LEU A 189 -0.78 -6.21 27.76
CA LEU A 189 -2.14 -6.29 28.30
C LEU A 189 -2.68 -7.72 28.37
N LYS A 190 -1.91 -8.72 27.89
CA LYS A 190 -2.32 -10.12 27.75
C LYS A 190 -3.61 -10.28 26.93
N LEU A 191 -3.76 -9.48 25.88
CA LEU A 191 -4.89 -9.51 24.96
C LEU A 191 -4.58 -10.35 23.71
N PRO A 192 -5.59 -10.98 23.09
CA PRO A 192 -5.44 -11.72 21.85
C PRO A 192 -5.21 -10.78 20.65
N GLY A 193 -4.82 -11.35 19.51
CA GLY A 193 -4.83 -10.63 18.22
C GLY A 193 -3.53 -9.96 17.83
N LYS A 194 -2.38 -10.30 18.44
CA LYS A 194 -1.06 -9.72 18.11
C LYS A 194 -0.75 -9.80 16.60
N LEU A 195 -0.95 -10.96 15.96
CA LEU A 195 -0.72 -11.12 14.54
C LEU A 195 -1.68 -10.30 13.68
N ARG A 196 -2.89 -10.04 14.17
CA ARG A 196 -3.87 -9.21 13.47
C ARG A 196 -3.50 -7.73 13.43
N ALA A 197 -2.58 -7.26 14.28
CA ALA A 197 -2.04 -5.91 14.16
C ALA A 197 -1.16 -5.75 12.90
N PHE A 198 -0.63 -6.84 12.34
CA PHE A 198 0.21 -6.82 11.12
C PHE A 198 -0.57 -7.05 9.83
N VAL A 199 -1.86 -7.19 9.92
CA VAL A 199 -2.72 -7.62 8.82
C VAL A 199 -2.64 -6.66 7.63
N GLY A 200 -2.48 -5.35 7.84
CA GLY A 200 -2.29 -4.36 6.79
C GLY A 200 -0.89 -4.35 6.15
N VAL A 201 0.14 -4.80 6.85
CA VAL A 201 1.54 -4.69 6.40
C VAL A 201 1.79 -5.30 5.02
N PRO A 202 1.30 -6.51 4.68
CA PRO A 202 1.48 -7.07 3.35
C PRO A 202 0.93 -6.20 2.22
N THR A 203 -0.17 -5.47 2.47
CA THR A 203 -0.77 -4.58 1.47
C THR A 203 0.11 -3.35 1.20
N TYR A 204 0.73 -2.79 2.22
CA TYR A 204 1.68 -1.68 2.08
C TYR A 204 2.98 -2.11 1.40
N LEU A 205 3.49 -3.30 1.71
CA LEU A 205 4.65 -3.88 1.03
C LEU A 205 4.35 -4.12 -0.45
N ALA A 206 3.19 -4.70 -0.77
CA ALA A 206 2.77 -4.89 -2.14
C ALA A 206 2.62 -3.55 -2.88
N SER A 207 2.04 -2.54 -2.23
CA SER A 207 1.91 -1.20 -2.79
C SER A 207 3.26 -0.55 -3.08
N ALA A 208 4.24 -0.73 -2.21
CA ALA A 208 5.59 -0.21 -2.41
C ALA A 208 6.32 -0.88 -3.59
N ALA A 209 5.89 -2.08 -4.00
CA ALA A 209 6.43 -2.76 -5.16
C ALA A 209 5.80 -2.31 -6.49
N ILE A 210 4.63 -1.66 -6.47
CA ILE A 210 3.92 -1.22 -7.69
C ILE A 210 4.80 -0.37 -8.63
N PRO A 211 5.64 0.58 -8.16
CA PRO A 211 6.50 1.35 -9.04
C PRO A 211 7.49 0.53 -9.88
N MET A 212 7.81 -0.69 -9.44
CA MET A 212 8.69 -1.61 -10.17
C MET A 212 7.96 -2.43 -11.25
N LEU A 213 6.62 -2.45 -11.27
CA LEU A 213 5.85 -3.24 -12.23
C LEU A 213 6.17 -2.91 -13.70
N PRO A 214 6.31 -1.62 -14.12
CA PRO A 214 6.62 -1.31 -15.51
C PRO A 214 7.92 -1.94 -15.98
N TRP A 215 8.96 -1.96 -15.15
CA TRP A 215 10.23 -2.63 -15.45
C TRP A 215 10.10 -4.16 -15.45
N GLY A 216 9.45 -4.73 -14.44
CA GLY A 216 9.24 -6.17 -14.33
C GLY A 216 8.46 -6.74 -15.49
N LEU A 217 7.40 -6.05 -15.93
CA LEU A 217 6.59 -6.47 -17.07
C LEU A 217 7.35 -6.38 -18.39
N ARG A 218 8.21 -5.37 -18.59
CA ARG A 218 9.12 -5.31 -19.75
C ARG A 218 10.05 -6.51 -19.80
N LYS A 219 10.59 -6.93 -18.67
CA LYS A 219 11.46 -8.14 -18.59
C LYS A 219 10.70 -9.42 -18.86
N ALA A 220 9.42 -9.48 -18.50
CA ALA A 220 8.55 -10.62 -18.75
C ALA A 220 7.93 -10.63 -20.18
N GLU A 221 7.97 -9.52 -20.90
CA GLU A 221 7.33 -9.35 -22.22
C GLU A 221 7.69 -10.45 -23.24
N PRO A 222 8.96 -10.87 -23.41
CA PRO A 222 9.31 -11.94 -24.33
C PRO A 222 8.62 -13.27 -23.97
N SER A 223 8.69 -13.67 -22.71
CA SER A 223 8.06 -14.93 -22.22
C SER A 223 6.54 -14.90 -22.29
N LEU A 224 5.93 -13.74 -22.02
CA LEU A 224 4.48 -13.55 -22.19
C LEU A 224 4.08 -13.62 -23.66
N GLY A 225 4.89 -13.06 -24.57
CA GLY A 225 4.67 -13.16 -26.02
C GLY A 225 4.71 -14.60 -26.53
N GLU A 226 5.68 -15.39 -26.09
CA GLU A 226 5.78 -16.83 -26.39
C GLU A 226 4.58 -17.61 -25.83
N PHE A 227 4.19 -17.33 -24.59
CA PHE A 227 3.02 -17.97 -23.99
C PHE A 227 1.72 -17.66 -24.76
N ILE A 228 1.54 -16.39 -25.17
CA ILE A 228 0.36 -16.00 -25.98
C ILE A 228 0.34 -16.73 -27.33
N LYS A 229 1.48 -16.84 -28.02
CA LYS A 229 1.59 -17.63 -29.26
C LYS A 229 1.22 -19.08 -29.03
N TYR A 230 1.77 -19.69 -27.99
CA TYR A 230 1.44 -21.07 -27.60
C TYR A 230 -0.07 -21.26 -27.38
N VAL A 231 -0.72 -20.34 -26.65
CA VAL A 231 -2.18 -20.42 -26.38
C VAL A 231 -3.01 -20.23 -27.66
N LYS A 232 -2.52 -19.44 -28.63
CA LYS A 232 -3.18 -19.26 -29.94
C LYS A 232 -2.92 -20.37 -30.94
N GLY A 233 -1.98 -21.28 -30.63
CA GLY A 233 -1.56 -22.34 -31.55
C GLY A 233 -0.73 -21.85 -32.74
N GLU A 234 0.02 -20.73 -32.56
CA GLU A 234 0.95 -20.14 -33.53
C GLU A 234 2.38 -20.66 -33.34
#